data_9b8c9f5bc2f4c507b7a8478c602aa5fb
#
_entry.id   9b8c9f5bc2f4c507b7a8478c602aa5fb
#
_cell.length_a   1.000
_cell.length_b   1.000
_cell.length_c   1.000
_cell.angle_alpha   90.00
_cell.angle_beta   90.00
_cell.angle_gamma   90.00
#
_symmetry.space_group_name_H-M   'P 1'
#
loop_
_entity.id
_entity.type
_entity.pdbx_description
1 polymer ?
#
loop_
_entity_poly.entity_id
_entity_poly.type
_entity_poly.pdbx_seq_one_letter_code
_entity_poly.pdbx_strand_id
1 'polypeptide(L)'
;NYGLVSRVTENGGTIDAALELAEQIAENAPLAVAASKALIQAQQGITEEEFWELQKPHMVKVFTSNDAKEGPASFAEKRSPNWSGT
;
A
#
# COMPACT_ATOMS: atom_id res chain seq x y z
N ASN A 1 -6.78 -7.04 18.77
CA ASN A 1 -6.26 -6.03 17.91
C ASN A 1 -6.03 -6.58 16.51
N TYR A 2 -6.92 -6.27 15.62
CA TYR A 2 -7.06 -6.96 14.34
C TYR A 2 -6.29 -6.26 13.20
N GLY A 3 -5.18 -5.61 13.52
CA GLY A 3 -4.40 -4.88 12.53
C GLY A 3 -4.93 -3.47 12.24
N LEU A 4 -6.03 -3.10 12.86
CA LEU A 4 -6.57 -1.74 12.75
C LEU A 4 -5.76 -0.74 13.57
N VAL A 5 -5.11 -1.21 14.62
CA VAL A 5 -4.23 -0.41 15.46
C VAL A 5 -2.87 -1.09 15.48
N SER A 6 -1.90 -0.51 14.79
CA SER A 6 -0.55 -1.07 14.70
C SER A 6 0.33 -0.72 15.89
N ARG A 7 0.01 0.37 16.58
CA ARG A 7 0.78 0.86 17.71
C ARG A 7 -0.11 1.47 18.76
N VAL A 8 0.31 1.32 20.01
CA VAL A 8 -0.27 2.01 21.14
C VAL A 8 0.85 2.84 21.76
N THR A 9 0.64 4.15 21.91
CA THR A 9 1.65 5.07 22.42
C THR A 9 1.13 5.79 23.66
N GLU A 10 2.09 6.38 24.40
CA GLU A 10 1.75 7.22 25.53
C GLU A 10 1.21 8.57 25.04
N ASN A 11 0.51 9.28 25.96
CA ASN A 11 0.01 10.61 25.65
C ASN A 11 1.15 11.53 25.20
N GLY A 12 0.92 12.25 24.12
CA GLY A 12 1.91 13.16 23.53
C GLY A 12 2.80 12.54 22.49
N GLY A 13 2.86 11.20 22.39
CA GLY A 13 3.63 10.51 21.38
C GLY A 13 2.81 10.04 20.17
N THR A 14 1.49 10.21 20.21
CA THR A 14 0.59 9.67 19.19
C THR A 14 0.83 10.24 17.80
N ILE A 15 1.04 11.56 17.70
CA ILE A 15 1.26 12.23 16.42
C ILE A 15 2.59 11.80 15.82
N ASP A 16 3.66 11.75 16.61
CA ASP A 16 4.96 11.34 16.14
C ASP A 16 4.95 9.88 15.67
N ALA A 17 4.29 9.01 16.42
CA ALA A 17 4.16 7.60 16.04
C ALA A 17 3.33 7.45 14.76
N ALA A 18 2.28 8.25 14.59
CA ALA A 18 1.46 8.23 13.38
C ALA A 18 2.25 8.69 12.16
N LEU A 19 3.07 9.74 12.29
CA LEU A 19 3.93 10.22 11.20
C LEU A 19 4.99 9.18 10.83
N GLU A 20 5.59 8.53 11.81
CA GLU A 20 6.57 7.48 11.57
C GLU A 20 5.95 6.31 10.82
N LEU A 21 4.76 5.89 11.22
CA LEU A 21 4.04 4.81 10.52
C LEU A 21 3.69 5.23 9.09
N ALA A 22 3.23 6.46 8.90
CA ALA A 22 2.93 6.99 7.57
C ALA A 22 4.15 7.01 6.67
N GLU A 23 5.31 7.35 7.19
CA GLU A 23 6.57 7.31 6.44
C GLU A 23 6.92 5.89 6.02
N GLN A 24 6.73 4.91 6.89
CA GLN A 24 6.97 3.51 6.56
C GLN A 24 6.05 3.03 5.44
N ILE A 25 4.78 3.42 5.47
CA ILE A 25 3.83 3.09 4.41
C ILE A 25 4.25 3.77 3.10
N ALA A 26 4.70 5.02 3.18
CA ALA A 26 5.11 5.80 2.01
C ALA A 26 6.39 5.25 1.35
N GLU A 27 7.16 4.41 2.03
CA GLU A 27 8.33 3.75 1.44
C GLU A 27 7.93 2.69 0.41
N ASN A 28 6.68 2.27 0.39
CA ASN A 28 6.17 1.28 -0.55
C ASN A 28 5.77 1.95 -1.86
N ALA A 29 5.62 1.12 -2.92
CA ALA A 29 5.25 1.61 -4.24
C ALA A 29 3.91 2.36 -4.19
N PRO A 30 3.85 3.63 -4.65
CA PRO A 30 2.65 4.44 -4.50
C PRO A 30 1.43 3.90 -5.22
N LEU A 31 1.58 3.29 -6.40
CA LEU A 31 0.45 2.67 -7.10
C LEU A 31 -0.15 1.51 -6.32
N ALA A 32 0.70 0.68 -5.72
CA ALA A 32 0.23 -0.44 -4.91
C ALA A 32 -0.48 0.04 -3.64
N VAL A 33 0.06 1.07 -2.99
CA VAL A 33 -0.56 1.67 -1.80
C VAL A 33 -1.92 2.27 -2.15
N ALA A 34 -2.02 3.02 -3.24
CA ALA A 34 -3.28 3.61 -3.68
C ALA A 34 -4.31 2.55 -4.06
N ALA A 35 -3.90 1.51 -4.76
CA ALA A 35 -4.79 0.40 -5.13
C ALA A 35 -5.29 -0.34 -3.89
N SER A 36 -4.41 -0.61 -2.93
CA SER A 36 -4.78 -1.27 -1.68
C SER A 36 -5.80 -0.46 -0.90
N LYS A 37 -5.61 0.84 -0.79
CA LYS A 37 -6.54 1.73 -0.12
C LYS A 37 -7.90 1.74 -0.81
N ALA A 38 -7.91 1.85 -2.14
CA ALA A 38 -9.14 1.85 -2.92
C ALA A 38 -9.92 0.55 -2.73
N LEU A 39 -9.24 -0.60 -2.73
CA LEU A 39 -9.87 -1.89 -2.55
C LEU A 39 -10.41 -2.07 -1.14
N ILE A 40 -9.68 -1.63 -0.12
CA ILE A 40 -10.16 -1.68 1.26
C ILE A 40 -11.44 -0.86 1.42
N GLN A 41 -11.49 0.34 0.84
CA GLN A 41 -12.67 1.19 0.92
C GLN A 41 -13.85 0.62 0.13
N ALA A 42 -13.59 -0.01 -1.00
CA ALA A 42 -14.63 -0.53 -1.89
C ALA A 42 -15.25 -1.85 -1.42
N GLN A 43 -14.58 -2.60 -0.54
CA GLN A 43 -15.06 -3.91 -0.11
C GLN A 43 -16.32 -3.87 0.75
N GLN A 44 -16.67 -2.73 1.31
CA GLN A 44 -17.84 -2.60 2.15
C GLN A 44 -19.11 -2.65 1.31
N GLY A 45 -20.05 -3.49 1.72
CA GLY A 45 -21.37 -3.57 1.07
C GLY A 45 -21.41 -4.29 -0.26
N ILE A 46 -20.35 -4.97 -0.67
CA ILE A 46 -20.32 -5.74 -1.91
C ILE A 46 -20.07 -7.23 -1.63
N THR A 47 -20.45 -8.06 -2.59
CA THR A 47 -20.20 -9.49 -2.48
C THR A 47 -18.74 -9.83 -2.81
N GLU A 48 -18.32 -11.03 -2.45
CA GLU A 48 -16.98 -11.52 -2.79
C GLU A 48 -16.74 -11.53 -4.30
N GLU A 49 -17.74 -11.97 -5.07
CA GLU A 49 -17.63 -11.97 -6.53
C GLU A 49 -17.47 -10.57 -7.10
N GLU A 50 -18.25 -9.61 -6.61
CA GLU A 50 -18.13 -8.21 -7.00
C GLU A 50 -16.75 -7.65 -6.65
N PHE A 51 -16.21 -8.04 -5.49
CA PHE A 51 -14.87 -7.62 -5.08
C PHE A 51 -13.79 -8.12 -6.04
N TRP A 52 -13.85 -9.39 -6.45
CA TRP A 52 -12.87 -9.95 -7.38
C TRP A 52 -12.90 -9.25 -8.73
N GLU A 53 -14.10 -8.93 -9.25
CA GLU A 53 -14.22 -8.16 -10.49
C GLU A 53 -13.66 -6.74 -10.35
N LEU A 54 -13.94 -6.11 -9.22
CA LEU A 54 -13.43 -4.76 -8.92
C LEU A 54 -11.91 -4.74 -8.84
N GLN A 55 -11.31 -5.81 -8.33
CA GLN A 55 -9.87 -5.91 -8.14
C GLN A 55 -9.09 -5.99 -9.46
N LYS A 56 -9.64 -6.62 -10.48
CA LYS A 56 -8.93 -6.88 -11.75
C LYS A 56 -8.26 -5.65 -12.36
N PRO A 57 -8.96 -4.52 -12.58
CA PRO A 57 -8.30 -3.35 -13.18
C PRO A 57 -7.19 -2.78 -12.29
N HIS A 58 -7.34 -2.85 -10.98
CA HIS A 58 -6.28 -2.41 -10.05
C HIS A 58 -5.05 -3.30 -10.16
N MET A 59 -5.22 -4.61 -10.25
CA MET A 59 -4.13 -5.55 -10.41
C MET A 59 -3.38 -5.33 -11.71
N VAL A 60 -4.10 -5.14 -12.81
CA VAL A 60 -3.48 -4.87 -14.12
C VAL A 60 -2.66 -3.59 -14.05
N LYS A 61 -3.21 -2.52 -13.50
CA LYS A 61 -2.50 -1.25 -13.38
C LYS A 61 -1.22 -1.38 -12.56
N VAL A 62 -1.27 -2.06 -11.43
CA VAL A 62 -0.11 -2.22 -10.55
C VAL A 62 0.95 -3.10 -11.19
N PHE A 63 0.57 -4.28 -11.70
CA PHE A 63 1.54 -5.25 -12.23
C PHE A 63 2.13 -4.87 -13.58
N THR A 64 1.50 -3.97 -14.33
CA THR A 64 2.05 -3.46 -15.59
C THR A 64 2.78 -2.12 -15.43
N SER A 65 2.88 -1.62 -14.22
CA SER A 65 3.51 -0.33 -13.95
C SER A 65 5.03 -0.40 -14.01
N ASN A 66 5.66 0.76 -14.14
CA ASN A 66 7.12 0.87 -14.05
C ASN A 66 7.60 0.49 -12.65
N ASP A 67 6.83 0.82 -11.61
CA ASP A 67 7.18 0.48 -10.24
C ASP A 67 7.18 -1.04 -10.00
N ALA A 68 6.37 -1.79 -10.75
CA ALA A 68 6.39 -3.26 -10.69
C ALA A 68 7.71 -3.84 -11.19
N LYS A 69 8.44 -3.09 -12.03
CA LYS A 69 9.77 -3.47 -12.48
C LYS A 69 10.85 -2.98 -11.52
N GLU A 70 10.65 -1.80 -10.95
CA GLU A 70 11.61 -1.19 -10.03
C GLU A 70 11.75 -2.00 -8.73
N GLY A 71 10.66 -2.54 -8.21
CA GLY A 71 10.72 -3.34 -6.98
C GLY A 71 11.73 -4.48 -7.05
N PRO A 72 11.54 -5.44 -7.96
CA PRO A 72 12.50 -6.54 -8.14
C PRO A 72 13.90 -6.07 -8.52
N ALA A 73 14.01 -5.04 -9.37
CA ALA A 73 15.30 -4.52 -9.80
C ALA A 73 16.10 -3.96 -8.61
N SER A 74 15.45 -3.15 -7.77
CA SER A 74 16.09 -2.59 -6.59
C SER A 74 16.53 -3.67 -5.60
N PHE A 75 15.71 -4.70 -5.44
CA PHE A 75 16.01 -5.82 -4.55
C PHE A 75 17.24 -6.59 -5.07
N ALA A 76 17.30 -6.88 -6.37
CA ALA A 76 18.42 -7.58 -6.98
C ALA A 76 19.72 -6.77 -6.88
N GLU A 77 19.64 -5.45 -7.00
CA GLU A 77 20.78 -4.54 -6.89
C GLU A 77 21.11 -4.13 -5.46
N LYS A 78 20.34 -4.59 -4.49
CA LYS A 78 20.51 -4.31 -3.05
C LYS A 78 20.54 -2.81 -2.76
N ARG A 79 19.63 -2.07 -3.37
CA ARG A 79 19.45 -0.64 -3.15
C ARG A 79 18.00 -0.32 -2.78
N SER A 80 17.78 0.88 -2.28
CA SER A 80 16.42 1.35 -2.04
C SER A 80 15.71 1.61 -3.37
N PRO A 81 14.43 1.25 -3.49
CA PRO A 81 13.70 1.49 -4.73
C PRO A 81 13.43 2.98 -4.96
N ASN A 82 13.39 3.35 -6.24
CA ASN A 82 13.03 4.69 -6.66
C ASN A 82 11.65 4.62 -7.32
N TRP A 83 10.61 4.79 -6.53
CA TRP A 83 9.24 4.71 -7.03
C TRP A 83 8.88 5.94 -7.85
N SER A 84 8.29 5.71 -9.02
CA SER A 84 7.86 6.80 -9.91
C SER A 84 6.36 7.09 -9.83
N GLY A 85 5.58 6.14 -9.31
CA GLY A 85 4.13 6.26 -9.31
C GLY A 85 3.50 5.99 -10.67
N THR A 86 4.24 5.37 -11.56
CA THR A 86 3.78 5.10 -12.93
C THR A 86 3.92 3.66 -13.31
#